data_097c95f7e5bbfc0a51f6834ad5010150
#
_entry.id   097c95f7e5bbfc0a51f6834ad5010150
#
_cell.length_a   1.000
_cell.length_b   1.000
_cell.length_c   1.000
_cell.angle_alpha   90.00
_cell.angle_beta   90.00
_cell.angle_gamma   90.00
#
_symmetry.space_group_name_H-M   'P 1'
#
loop_
_entity.id
_entity.type
_entity.pdbx_description
1 polymer ?
#
loop_
_entity_poly.entity_id
_entity_poly.type
_entity_poly.pdbx_seq_one_letter_code
_entity_poly.pdbx_strand_id
1 'polypeptide(L)'
;MSTEPGLLPEMLVFAKVVELRSFAAAARQLDLTTSAVSRSVGRLEAHWGVQLLHRTTRSLSLTELGAEVYAACSQLAQTASDIHAIAGHYSGVPRGTVRLTAPTIFGEIWLSAQLPALRRQWPELEVAVSLSDQMQDLAQQGLDLAIRLTRPEQLPPHMVARELRQVRYIAVASPAYLRGLIKPPEHPQELGREHGVACITLGYGDFQSRLQWVHGPIRSPEAVVTEVAVHSPLSMDSSTGIINLALQHQGIGLVADFAAQAVLSSGALVQVLPDWQLTGNYAPRTAYALYMPSRHLPLKVRALIDHLVDAGKH
;
A
#
# COMPACT_ATOMS: atom_id res chain seq x y z
N MET A 1 -29.62 -27.54 3.01
CA MET A 1 -29.31 -26.47 3.96
C MET A 1 -30.24 -25.31 3.64
N SER A 2 -31.18 -25.03 4.52
CA SER A 2 -32.15 -23.95 4.33
C SER A 2 -31.45 -22.63 4.61
N THR A 3 -31.22 -21.83 3.58
CA THR A 3 -30.78 -20.46 3.76
C THR A 3 -31.98 -19.69 4.27
N GLU A 4 -32.01 -19.35 5.57
CA GLU A 4 -33.06 -18.50 6.11
C GLU A 4 -32.81 -17.05 5.65
N PRO A 5 -33.60 -16.51 4.71
CA PRO A 5 -33.43 -15.15 4.18
C PRO A 5 -33.66 -14.05 5.23
N GLY A 6 -34.23 -14.42 6.39
CA GLY A 6 -34.69 -13.50 7.40
C GLY A 6 -33.58 -12.78 8.19
N LEU A 7 -32.33 -13.26 8.21
CA LEU A 7 -31.23 -12.68 8.98
C LEU A 7 -30.20 -11.90 8.13
N LEU A 8 -30.41 -11.82 6.83
CA LEU A 8 -29.51 -11.11 5.94
C LEU A 8 -29.27 -9.64 6.32
N PRO A 9 -30.32 -8.87 6.65
CA PRO A 9 -30.14 -7.50 7.11
C PRO A 9 -29.32 -7.40 8.40
N GLU A 10 -29.54 -8.29 9.36
CA GLU A 10 -28.80 -8.35 10.62
C GLU A 10 -27.32 -8.65 10.41
N MET A 11 -26.99 -9.55 9.48
CA MET A 11 -25.60 -9.87 9.10
C MET A 11 -24.90 -8.65 8.50
N LEU A 12 -25.56 -7.90 7.62
CA LEU A 12 -25.01 -6.67 7.04
C LEU A 12 -24.84 -5.57 8.09
N VAL A 13 -25.78 -5.43 9.03
CA VAL A 13 -25.67 -4.49 10.15
C VAL A 13 -24.51 -4.87 11.06
N PHE A 14 -24.34 -6.16 11.39
CA PHE A 14 -23.22 -6.65 12.19
C PHE A 14 -21.88 -6.36 11.51
N ALA A 15 -21.74 -6.68 10.22
CA ALA A 15 -20.53 -6.38 9.45
C ALA A 15 -20.18 -4.88 9.52
N LYS A 16 -21.18 -4.00 9.40
CA LYS A 16 -20.97 -2.55 9.45
C LYS A 16 -20.56 -2.06 10.85
N VAL A 17 -21.12 -2.63 11.92
CA VAL A 17 -20.74 -2.31 13.31
C VAL A 17 -19.28 -2.67 13.57
N VAL A 18 -18.83 -3.82 13.09
CA VAL A 18 -17.44 -4.28 13.24
C VAL A 18 -16.49 -3.42 12.42
N GLU A 19 -16.83 -3.15 11.16
CA GLU A 19 -16.04 -2.30 10.25
C GLU A 19 -15.75 -0.93 10.88
N LEU A 20 -16.79 -0.27 11.41
CA LEU A 20 -16.69 1.06 11.98
C LEU A 20 -16.30 1.08 13.46
N ARG A 21 -16.17 -0.08 14.07
CA ARG A 21 -15.90 -0.25 15.51
C ARG A 21 -16.83 0.58 16.41
N SER A 22 -18.04 0.88 15.94
CA SER A 22 -18.99 1.77 16.61
C SER A 22 -20.43 1.56 16.17
N PHE A 23 -21.30 1.26 17.12
CA PHE A 23 -22.75 1.20 16.89
C PHE A 23 -23.34 2.53 16.39
N ALA A 24 -22.87 3.66 16.95
CA ALA A 24 -23.36 4.99 16.56
C ALA A 24 -22.87 5.37 15.15
N ALA A 25 -21.64 5.02 14.76
CA ALA A 25 -21.15 5.26 13.41
C ALA A 25 -21.89 4.39 12.39
N ALA A 26 -22.11 3.10 12.69
CA ALA A 26 -22.89 2.20 11.84
C ALA A 26 -24.34 2.69 11.67
N ALA A 27 -24.96 3.15 12.76
CA ALA A 27 -26.31 3.70 12.71
C ALA A 27 -26.41 4.89 11.74
N ARG A 28 -25.49 5.85 11.82
CA ARG A 28 -25.46 7.00 10.90
C ARG A 28 -25.27 6.57 9.44
N GLN A 29 -24.39 5.60 9.18
CA GLN A 29 -24.09 5.18 7.82
C GLN A 29 -25.21 4.33 7.20
N LEU A 30 -25.99 3.62 8.02
CA LEU A 30 -27.11 2.78 7.58
C LEU A 30 -28.47 3.53 7.63
N ASP A 31 -28.48 4.80 8.01
CA ASP A 31 -29.70 5.59 8.23
C ASP A 31 -30.68 4.93 9.22
N LEU A 32 -30.09 4.40 10.31
CA LEU A 32 -30.80 3.72 11.39
C LEU A 32 -30.56 4.42 12.74
N THR A 33 -31.37 4.11 13.73
CA THR A 33 -31.08 4.50 15.11
C THR A 33 -30.06 3.54 15.76
N THR A 34 -29.26 4.04 16.68
CA THR A 34 -28.29 3.20 17.43
C THR A 34 -28.99 2.03 18.15
N SER A 35 -30.22 2.25 18.66
CA SER A 35 -31.03 1.19 19.27
C SER A 35 -31.49 0.13 18.26
N ALA A 36 -31.79 0.51 17.02
CA ALA A 36 -32.12 -0.43 15.95
C ALA A 36 -30.94 -1.30 15.58
N VAL A 37 -29.76 -0.67 15.39
CA VAL A 37 -28.50 -1.39 15.12
C VAL A 37 -28.15 -2.37 16.25
N SER A 38 -28.27 -1.94 17.51
CA SER A 38 -28.01 -2.80 18.67
C SER A 38 -28.99 -4.00 18.73
N ARG A 39 -30.28 -3.76 18.43
CA ARG A 39 -31.27 -4.83 18.37
C ARG A 39 -31.01 -5.81 17.22
N SER A 40 -30.57 -5.34 16.05
CA SER A 40 -30.22 -6.21 14.93
C SER A 40 -29.08 -7.16 15.28
N VAL A 41 -28.00 -6.66 15.86
CA VAL A 41 -26.90 -7.50 16.33
C VAL A 41 -27.38 -8.46 17.43
N GLY A 42 -28.19 -7.98 18.39
CA GLY A 42 -28.74 -8.84 19.44
C GLY A 42 -29.65 -9.95 18.92
N ARG A 43 -30.46 -9.71 17.87
CA ARG A 43 -31.26 -10.75 17.20
C ARG A 43 -30.40 -11.80 16.54
N LEU A 44 -29.29 -11.41 15.89
CA LEU A 44 -28.34 -12.31 15.27
C LEU A 44 -27.69 -13.23 16.32
N GLU A 45 -27.18 -12.64 17.41
CA GLU A 45 -26.60 -13.39 18.54
C GLU A 45 -27.61 -14.33 19.19
N ALA A 46 -28.85 -13.88 19.42
CA ALA A 46 -29.92 -14.67 20.02
C ALA A 46 -30.35 -15.83 19.12
N HIS A 47 -30.45 -15.61 17.79
CA HIS A 47 -30.84 -16.67 16.86
C HIS A 47 -29.84 -17.82 16.82
N TRP A 48 -28.54 -17.53 16.89
CA TRP A 48 -27.50 -18.56 16.89
C TRP A 48 -27.12 -19.04 18.29
N GLY A 49 -27.63 -18.39 19.34
CA GLY A 49 -27.33 -18.73 20.73
C GLY A 49 -25.88 -18.46 21.13
N VAL A 50 -25.22 -17.51 20.47
CA VAL A 50 -23.80 -17.20 20.65
C VAL A 50 -23.56 -15.71 20.79
N GLN A 51 -22.45 -15.35 21.42
CA GLN A 51 -21.97 -13.98 21.45
C GLN A 51 -20.93 -13.76 20.34
N LEU A 52 -21.13 -12.72 19.51
CA LEU A 52 -20.20 -12.33 18.45
C LEU A 52 -19.31 -11.16 18.88
N LEU A 53 -19.79 -10.36 19.84
CA LEU A 53 -19.09 -9.16 20.34
C LEU A 53 -18.89 -9.22 21.85
N HIS A 54 -17.70 -8.90 22.30
CA HIS A 54 -17.46 -8.52 23.69
C HIS A 54 -17.84 -7.05 23.88
N ARG A 55 -18.89 -6.81 24.65
CA ARG A 55 -19.39 -5.47 24.95
C ARG A 55 -18.81 -5.00 26.28
N THR A 56 -17.83 -4.11 26.24
CA THR A 56 -17.42 -3.33 27.41
C THR A 56 -17.81 -1.88 27.22
N THR A 57 -17.95 -1.13 28.30
CA THR A 57 -18.26 0.30 28.23
C THR A 57 -17.20 1.16 27.54
N ARG A 58 -16.01 0.58 27.27
CA ARG A 58 -14.85 1.30 26.72
C ARG A 58 -14.34 0.75 25.39
N SER A 59 -14.73 -0.46 24.98
CA SER A 59 -14.23 -1.08 23.74
C SER A 59 -15.21 -2.08 23.16
N LEU A 60 -15.25 -2.14 21.83
CA LEU A 60 -15.92 -3.16 21.03
C LEU A 60 -14.84 -4.10 20.48
N SER A 61 -14.89 -5.38 20.85
CA SER A 61 -14.02 -6.41 20.29
C SER A 61 -14.83 -7.64 19.87
N LEU A 62 -14.29 -8.37 18.90
CA LEU A 62 -14.88 -9.61 18.42
C LEU A 62 -14.54 -10.77 19.37
N THR A 63 -15.47 -11.72 19.49
CA THR A 63 -15.14 -13.07 19.96
C THR A 63 -14.43 -13.84 18.84
N GLU A 64 -13.82 -15.00 19.12
CA GLU A 64 -13.22 -15.85 18.09
C GLU A 64 -14.24 -16.22 17.00
N LEU A 65 -15.40 -16.70 17.40
CA LEU A 65 -16.52 -16.96 16.48
C LEU A 65 -17.01 -15.70 15.78
N GLY A 66 -17.02 -14.57 16.49
CA GLY A 66 -17.37 -13.26 15.92
C GLY A 66 -16.44 -12.84 14.78
N ALA A 67 -15.15 -13.18 14.86
CA ALA A 67 -14.20 -12.92 13.79
C ALA A 67 -14.46 -13.76 12.54
N GLU A 68 -14.77 -15.05 12.70
CA GLU A 68 -15.14 -15.94 11.58
C GLU A 68 -16.45 -15.49 10.91
N VAL A 69 -17.47 -15.20 11.72
CA VAL A 69 -18.76 -14.70 11.23
C VAL A 69 -18.60 -13.36 10.53
N TYR A 70 -17.74 -12.47 11.07
CA TYR A 70 -17.47 -11.18 10.43
C TYR A 70 -16.85 -11.36 9.05
N ALA A 71 -15.89 -12.25 8.89
CA ALA A 71 -15.27 -12.53 7.59
C ALA A 71 -16.32 -12.95 6.55
N ALA A 72 -17.23 -13.85 6.92
CA ALA A 72 -18.33 -14.30 6.05
C ALA A 72 -19.34 -13.17 5.75
N CYS A 73 -19.73 -12.39 6.76
CA CYS A 73 -20.65 -11.26 6.59
C CYS A 73 -20.04 -10.12 5.76
N SER A 74 -18.73 -9.90 5.87
CA SER A 74 -18.00 -8.92 5.06
C SER A 74 -18.00 -9.32 3.57
N GLN A 75 -17.80 -10.60 3.26
CA GLN A 75 -17.92 -11.12 1.88
C GLN A 75 -19.33 -10.95 1.32
N LEU A 76 -20.34 -11.19 2.15
CA LEU A 76 -21.72 -11.00 1.75
C LEU A 76 -22.04 -9.53 1.44
N ALA A 77 -21.58 -8.61 2.28
CA ALA A 77 -21.71 -7.17 2.06
C ALA A 77 -21.00 -6.73 0.77
N GLN A 78 -19.83 -7.31 0.50
CA GLN A 78 -19.10 -7.07 -0.74
C GLN A 78 -19.88 -7.58 -1.96
N THR A 79 -20.40 -8.80 -1.90
CA THR A 79 -21.21 -9.38 -2.98
C THR A 79 -22.47 -8.52 -3.27
N ALA A 80 -23.15 -8.03 -2.23
CA ALA A 80 -24.27 -7.12 -2.40
C ALA A 80 -23.87 -5.80 -3.07
N SER A 81 -22.71 -5.25 -2.69
CA SER A 81 -22.12 -4.06 -3.35
C SER A 81 -21.78 -4.33 -4.80
N ASP A 82 -21.27 -5.51 -5.13
CA ASP A 82 -20.94 -5.91 -6.50
C ASP A 82 -22.19 -6.05 -7.37
N ILE A 83 -23.30 -6.57 -6.82
CA ILE A 83 -24.60 -6.62 -7.51
C ILE A 83 -25.09 -5.21 -7.83
N HIS A 84 -24.99 -4.28 -6.87
CA HIS A 84 -25.31 -2.88 -7.12
C HIS A 84 -24.38 -2.24 -8.15
N ALA A 85 -23.09 -2.58 -8.16
CA ALA A 85 -22.14 -2.13 -9.16
C ALA A 85 -22.46 -2.67 -10.55
N ILE A 86 -22.86 -3.94 -10.67
CA ILE A 86 -23.33 -4.55 -11.94
C ILE A 86 -24.56 -3.81 -12.45
N ALA A 87 -25.54 -3.54 -11.60
CA ALA A 87 -26.69 -2.73 -11.95
C ALA A 87 -26.32 -1.29 -12.32
N GLY A 88 -25.31 -0.72 -11.65
CA GLY A 88 -24.75 0.61 -11.92
C GLY A 88 -23.93 0.71 -13.20
N HIS A 89 -23.43 -0.40 -13.79
CA HIS A 89 -22.78 -0.38 -15.10
C HIS A 89 -23.67 0.20 -16.21
N TYR A 90 -24.98 0.12 -16.06
CA TYR A 90 -25.92 0.76 -16.97
C TYR A 90 -25.98 2.30 -16.82
N SER A 91 -25.49 2.87 -15.70
CA SER A 91 -25.49 4.33 -15.49
C SER A 91 -24.19 5.03 -15.94
N GLY A 92 -23.13 4.30 -16.25
CA GLY A 92 -21.87 4.84 -16.80
C GLY A 92 -21.03 5.71 -15.84
N VAL A 93 -21.47 5.94 -14.61
CA VAL A 93 -20.76 6.81 -13.63
C VAL A 93 -20.17 5.97 -12.50
N PRO A 94 -18.84 6.04 -12.26
CA PRO A 94 -18.20 5.41 -11.10
C PRO A 94 -18.68 6.02 -9.79
N ARG A 95 -19.20 5.19 -8.86
CA ARG A 95 -19.70 5.62 -7.56
C ARG A 95 -19.55 4.55 -6.49
N GLY A 96 -19.55 4.97 -5.22
CA GLY A 96 -19.37 4.11 -4.05
C GLY A 96 -17.92 4.01 -3.62
N THR A 97 -17.65 3.21 -2.60
CA THR A 97 -16.33 3.14 -1.94
C THR A 97 -15.46 2.04 -2.58
N VAL A 98 -14.21 2.36 -2.94
CA VAL A 98 -13.14 1.40 -3.25
C VAL A 98 -12.25 1.29 -2.02
N ARG A 99 -12.08 0.05 -1.52
CA ARG A 99 -11.19 -0.27 -0.41
C ARG A 99 -9.91 -0.87 -0.94
N LEU A 100 -8.77 -0.28 -0.60
CA LEU A 100 -7.49 -0.79 -1.04
C LEU A 100 -6.43 -0.78 0.06
N THR A 101 -5.42 -1.61 -0.14
CA THR A 101 -4.19 -1.57 0.65
C THR A 101 -3.00 -1.20 -0.24
N ALA A 102 -2.03 -0.48 0.33
CA ALA A 102 -0.81 -0.07 -0.35
C ALA A 102 0.38 -0.11 0.61
N PRO A 103 1.63 -0.28 0.11
CA PRO A 103 2.82 -0.11 0.93
C PRO A 103 2.86 1.30 1.53
N THR A 104 3.29 1.40 2.77
CA THR A 104 3.20 2.63 3.58
C THR A 104 3.75 3.85 2.83
N ILE A 105 5.01 3.83 2.44
CA ILE A 105 5.66 4.97 1.76
C ILE A 105 5.02 5.27 0.40
N PHE A 106 4.66 4.23 -0.35
CA PHE A 106 4.03 4.41 -1.66
C PHE A 106 2.63 5.02 -1.53
N GLY A 107 1.88 4.59 -0.53
CA GLY A 107 0.57 5.12 -0.23
C GLY A 107 0.60 6.56 0.25
N GLU A 108 1.52 6.90 1.17
CA GLU A 108 1.67 8.24 1.72
C GLU A 108 2.13 9.27 0.70
N ILE A 109 3.08 8.92 -0.17
CA ILE A 109 3.72 9.89 -1.07
C ILE A 109 3.10 9.86 -2.46
N TRP A 110 3.14 8.70 -3.14
CA TRP A 110 2.71 8.65 -4.54
C TRP A 110 1.20 8.54 -4.69
N LEU A 111 0.56 7.57 -4.01
CA LEU A 111 -0.87 7.34 -4.15
C LEU A 111 -1.69 8.54 -3.66
N SER A 112 -1.37 9.08 -2.49
CA SER A 112 -2.09 10.22 -1.91
C SER A 112 -2.09 11.44 -2.84
N ALA A 113 -1.01 11.66 -3.58
CA ALA A 113 -0.89 12.76 -4.55
C ALA A 113 -1.85 12.59 -5.75
N GLN A 114 -2.29 11.36 -6.08
CA GLN A 114 -3.20 11.10 -7.20
C GLN A 114 -4.68 11.28 -6.82
N LEU A 115 -5.03 11.07 -5.55
CA LEU A 115 -6.44 11.07 -5.09
C LEU A 115 -7.19 12.40 -5.31
N PRO A 116 -6.58 13.59 -5.18
CA PRO A 116 -7.27 14.85 -5.45
C PRO A 116 -7.76 14.98 -6.92
N ALA A 117 -6.98 14.51 -7.88
CA ALA A 117 -7.37 14.53 -9.30
C ALA A 117 -8.50 13.51 -9.58
N LEU A 118 -8.40 12.30 -9.02
CA LEU A 118 -9.45 11.30 -9.10
C LEU A 118 -10.78 11.82 -8.55
N ARG A 119 -10.77 12.49 -7.39
CA ARG A 119 -11.96 13.04 -6.75
C ARG A 119 -12.63 14.17 -7.55
N ARG A 120 -11.83 14.98 -8.26
CA ARG A 120 -12.39 15.98 -9.18
C ARG A 120 -13.08 15.34 -10.37
N GLN A 121 -12.52 14.25 -10.90
CA GLN A 121 -13.06 13.53 -12.05
C GLN A 121 -14.31 12.73 -11.68
N TRP A 122 -14.33 12.09 -10.50
CA TRP A 122 -15.39 11.22 -10.02
C TRP A 122 -15.81 11.59 -8.59
N PRO A 123 -16.66 12.64 -8.40
CA PRO A 123 -17.03 13.15 -7.06
C PRO A 123 -17.76 12.13 -6.17
N GLU A 124 -18.49 11.18 -6.78
CA GLU A 124 -19.24 10.14 -6.08
C GLU A 124 -18.39 8.88 -5.78
N LEU A 125 -17.11 8.88 -6.19
CA LEU A 125 -16.18 7.81 -5.89
C LEU A 125 -15.46 8.10 -4.56
N GLU A 126 -15.63 7.20 -3.62
CA GLU A 126 -14.90 7.22 -2.36
C GLU A 126 -13.74 6.24 -2.40
N VAL A 127 -12.62 6.58 -1.75
CA VAL A 127 -11.45 5.72 -1.66
C VAL A 127 -11.04 5.59 -0.20
N ALA A 128 -11.02 4.35 0.30
CA ALA A 128 -10.52 4.02 1.63
C ALA A 128 -9.20 3.27 1.48
N VAL A 129 -8.11 3.85 2.01
CA VAL A 129 -6.76 3.30 1.90
C VAL A 129 -6.29 2.80 3.26
N SER A 130 -5.86 1.54 3.31
CA SER A 130 -5.13 0.97 4.44
C SER A 130 -3.67 0.80 4.06
N LEU A 131 -2.75 1.37 4.84
CA LEU A 131 -1.32 1.28 4.59
C LEU A 131 -0.73 0.08 5.32
N SER A 132 -0.09 -0.81 4.57
CA SER A 132 0.57 -1.99 5.12
C SER A 132 1.59 -2.57 4.14
N ASP A 133 2.79 -2.84 4.65
CA ASP A 133 3.86 -3.50 3.88
C ASP A 133 3.72 -5.03 3.89
N GLN A 134 2.78 -5.58 4.67
CA GLN A 134 2.47 -6.99 4.71
C GLN A 134 1.47 -7.38 3.63
N MET A 135 1.63 -8.61 3.09
CA MET A 135 0.63 -9.18 2.19
C MET A 135 -0.67 -9.42 2.96
N GLN A 136 -1.76 -8.90 2.46
CA GLN A 136 -3.09 -9.05 3.05
C GLN A 136 -3.97 -9.88 2.11
N ASP A 137 -4.80 -10.76 2.69
CA ASP A 137 -5.84 -11.46 1.94
C ASP A 137 -6.98 -10.48 1.63
N LEU A 138 -7.18 -10.21 0.33
CA LEU A 138 -8.19 -9.24 -0.12
C LEU A 138 -9.60 -9.67 0.29
N ALA A 139 -9.91 -10.96 0.18
CA ALA A 139 -11.24 -11.49 0.47
C ALA A 139 -11.56 -11.42 1.96
N GLN A 140 -10.61 -11.83 2.82
CA GLN A 140 -10.81 -11.80 4.27
C GLN A 140 -10.93 -10.38 4.83
N GLN A 141 -10.26 -9.42 4.19
CA GLN A 141 -10.25 -8.03 4.65
C GLN A 141 -11.28 -7.14 3.96
N GLY A 142 -12.07 -7.68 3.04
CA GLY A 142 -13.05 -6.92 2.28
C GLY A 142 -12.42 -5.81 1.42
N LEU A 143 -11.23 -6.08 0.86
CA LEU A 143 -10.50 -5.16 0.00
C LEU A 143 -10.82 -5.44 -1.47
N ASP A 144 -11.06 -4.39 -2.23
CA ASP A 144 -11.28 -4.46 -3.68
C ASP A 144 -9.95 -4.62 -4.44
N LEU A 145 -8.84 -4.10 -3.86
CA LEU A 145 -7.58 -3.91 -4.57
C LEU A 145 -6.40 -3.88 -3.60
N ALA A 146 -5.25 -4.44 -3.99
CA ALA A 146 -3.97 -4.19 -3.32
C ALA A 146 -2.98 -3.54 -4.29
N ILE A 147 -2.25 -2.53 -3.82
CA ILE A 147 -1.05 -2.06 -4.51
C ILE A 147 0.14 -2.75 -3.89
N ARG A 148 1.07 -3.28 -4.73
CA ARG A 148 2.30 -3.92 -4.25
C ARG A 148 3.48 -3.54 -5.14
N LEU A 149 4.63 -3.31 -4.48
CA LEU A 149 5.92 -3.11 -5.12
C LEU A 149 6.64 -4.46 -5.23
N THR A 150 6.65 -5.04 -6.41
CA THR A 150 7.18 -6.39 -6.62
C THR A 150 7.83 -6.55 -8.00
N ARG A 151 8.38 -7.71 -8.27
CA ARG A 151 8.89 -8.10 -9.58
C ARG A 151 7.86 -8.96 -10.31
N PRO A 152 7.85 -9.00 -11.65
CA PRO A 152 6.91 -9.82 -12.43
C PRO A 152 6.89 -11.29 -11.99
N GLU A 153 8.05 -11.84 -11.64
CA GLU A 153 8.23 -13.25 -11.27
C GLU A 153 7.60 -13.59 -9.90
N GLN A 154 7.33 -12.58 -9.09
CA GLN A 154 6.76 -12.69 -7.74
C GLN A 154 5.25 -12.39 -7.69
N LEU A 155 4.64 -12.15 -8.86
CA LEU A 155 3.21 -11.87 -8.91
C LEU A 155 2.38 -13.09 -8.53
N PRO A 156 1.33 -12.95 -7.70
CA PRO A 156 0.42 -14.04 -7.36
C PRO A 156 -0.29 -14.56 -8.62
N PRO A 157 -0.18 -15.86 -8.96
CA PRO A 157 -0.72 -16.39 -10.23
C PRO A 157 -2.25 -16.38 -10.30
N HIS A 158 -2.93 -16.23 -9.18
CA HIS A 158 -4.39 -16.20 -9.08
C HIS A 158 -4.98 -14.79 -9.10
N MET A 159 -4.16 -13.75 -9.20
CA MET A 159 -4.60 -12.35 -9.25
C MET A 159 -4.35 -11.73 -10.62
N VAL A 160 -5.18 -10.75 -10.96
CA VAL A 160 -4.91 -9.87 -12.10
C VAL A 160 -3.98 -8.75 -11.62
N ALA A 161 -2.92 -8.51 -12.39
CA ALA A 161 -1.95 -7.46 -12.12
C ALA A 161 -1.99 -6.39 -13.21
N ARG A 162 -2.10 -5.12 -12.80
CA ARG A 162 -1.99 -3.96 -13.69
C ARG A 162 -0.82 -3.11 -13.26
N GLU A 163 0.11 -2.88 -14.17
CA GLU A 163 1.26 -2.02 -13.92
C GLU A 163 0.82 -0.58 -13.69
N LEU A 164 1.32 0.03 -12.62
CA LEU A 164 1.09 1.42 -12.29
C LEU A 164 2.30 2.27 -12.65
N ARG A 165 3.47 1.96 -12.08
CA ARG A 165 4.72 2.64 -12.39
C ARG A 165 5.93 1.81 -11.98
N GLN A 166 7.08 2.09 -12.60
CA GLN A 166 8.36 1.57 -12.14
C GLN A 166 8.90 2.39 -10.96
N VAL A 167 9.51 1.70 -10.03
CA VAL A 167 10.18 2.27 -8.86
C VAL A 167 11.64 1.83 -8.86
N ARG A 168 12.54 2.80 -8.82
CA ARG A 168 13.99 2.57 -8.72
C ARG A 168 14.47 2.99 -7.34
N TYR A 169 15.53 2.36 -6.89
CA TYR A 169 16.26 2.82 -5.71
C TYR A 169 17.44 3.66 -6.16
N ILE A 170 17.68 4.76 -5.46
CA ILE A 170 18.74 5.72 -5.74
C ILE A 170 19.51 6.03 -4.46
N ALA A 171 20.76 6.44 -4.62
CA ALA A 171 21.58 6.96 -3.53
C ALA A 171 21.43 8.48 -3.48
N VAL A 172 21.18 9.04 -2.30
CA VAL A 172 21.01 10.46 -2.08
C VAL A 172 21.82 10.93 -0.87
N ALA A 173 22.35 12.15 -0.92
CA ALA A 173 23.03 12.73 0.22
C ALA A 173 22.82 14.25 0.27
N SER A 174 22.97 14.84 1.43
CA SER A 174 22.98 16.30 1.53
C SER A 174 24.30 16.88 0.96
N PRO A 175 24.24 18.04 0.29
CA PRO A 175 25.46 18.71 -0.16
C PRO A 175 26.47 18.98 0.96
N ALA A 176 25.99 19.20 2.20
CA ALA A 176 26.86 19.40 3.36
C ALA A 176 27.66 18.15 3.72
N TYR A 177 27.01 16.98 3.72
CA TYR A 177 27.69 15.70 3.95
C TYR A 177 28.78 15.45 2.90
N LEU A 178 28.48 15.64 1.62
CA LEU A 178 29.42 15.40 0.53
C LEU A 178 30.63 16.34 0.59
N ARG A 179 30.43 17.60 1.00
CA ARG A 179 31.55 18.52 1.21
C ARG A 179 32.46 18.16 2.38
N GLY A 180 31.94 17.41 3.35
CA GLY A 180 32.72 16.90 4.47
C GLY A 180 33.60 15.68 4.14
N LEU A 181 33.35 15.03 3.00
CA LEU A 181 34.18 13.93 2.50
C LEU A 181 35.46 14.45 1.87
N ILE A 182 36.54 13.66 1.85
CA ILE A 182 37.78 13.99 1.15
C ILE A 182 37.50 14.21 -0.34
N LYS A 183 36.67 13.36 -0.92
CA LYS A 183 36.16 13.46 -2.29
C LYS A 183 34.74 12.87 -2.34
N PRO A 184 33.78 13.54 -3.01
CA PRO A 184 32.49 12.93 -3.30
C PRO A 184 32.66 11.65 -4.15
N PRO A 185 31.89 10.58 -3.85
CA PRO A 185 32.00 9.34 -4.61
C PRO A 185 31.60 9.50 -6.08
N GLU A 186 32.46 9.06 -7.00
CA GLU A 186 32.24 9.01 -8.45
C GLU A 186 32.09 7.58 -8.96
N HIS A 187 32.50 6.60 -8.14
CA HIS A 187 32.41 5.18 -8.45
C HIS A 187 31.85 4.40 -7.24
N PRO A 188 31.04 3.35 -7.46
CA PRO A 188 30.45 2.56 -6.37
C PRO A 188 31.44 2.01 -5.36
N GLN A 189 32.65 1.63 -5.78
CA GLN A 189 33.68 1.12 -4.87
C GLN A 189 34.10 2.16 -3.82
N GLU A 190 33.98 3.45 -4.13
CA GLU A 190 34.29 4.54 -3.18
C GLU A 190 33.26 4.64 -2.03
N LEU A 191 32.16 3.87 -2.08
CA LEU A 191 31.24 3.68 -0.97
C LEU A 191 31.72 2.62 0.03
N GLY A 192 32.84 1.95 -0.25
CA GLY A 192 33.40 0.90 0.59
C GLY A 192 33.80 1.41 1.98
N ARG A 193 33.87 0.48 2.92
CA ARG A 193 34.19 0.78 4.33
C ARG A 193 35.53 1.50 4.49
N GLU A 194 36.49 1.21 3.63
CA GLU A 194 37.84 1.75 3.61
C GLU A 194 37.89 3.25 3.28
N HIS A 195 36.86 3.79 2.64
CA HIS A 195 36.78 5.21 2.28
C HIS A 195 36.09 6.09 3.33
N GLY A 196 35.65 5.51 4.46
CA GLY A 196 35.03 6.25 5.54
C GLY A 196 33.63 6.81 5.21
N VAL A 197 33.02 6.35 4.13
CA VAL A 197 31.66 6.78 3.72
C VAL A 197 30.63 5.99 4.51
N ALA A 198 29.71 6.68 5.16
CA ALA A 198 28.55 6.07 5.81
C ALA A 198 27.36 5.98 4.83
N CYS A 199 26.78 4.79 4.72
CA CYS A 199 25.52 4.58 4.02
C CYS A 199 24.38 4.37 5.02
N ILE A 200 23.16 4.76 4.63
CA ILE A 200 21.93 4.53 5.40
C ILE A 200 21.06 3.63 4.54
N THR A 201 20.87 2.39 4.99
CA THR A 201 20.22 1.33 4.20
C THR A 201 18.82 1.01 4.71
N LEU A 202 18.03 0.33 3.87
CA LEU A 202 16.78 -0.26 4.32
C LEU A 202 17.08 -1.37 5.34
N GLY A 203 16.34 -1.38 6.46
CA GLY A 203 16.61 -2.20 7.64
C GLY A 203 15.94 -3.59 7.64
N TYR A 204 15.33 -4.03 6.53
CA TYR A 204 14.65 -5.31 6.44
C TYR A 204 15.24 -6.21 5.35
N GLY A 205 15.24 -7.53 5.60
CA GLY A 205 15.72 -8.52 4.64
C GLY A 205 17.21 -8.34 4.28
N ASP A 206 17.54 -8.65 3.02
CA ASP A 206 18.90 -8.69 2.52
C ASP A 206 19.47 -7.32 2.09
N PHE A 207 18.81 -6.22 2.43
CA PHE A 207 19.22 -4.87 2.00
C PHE A 207 20.50 -4.34 2.69
N GLN A 208 21.08 -5.06 3.62
CA GLN A 208 21.87 -4.43 4.68
C GLN A 208 23.30 -4.06 4.37
N SER A 209 24.11 -4.79 3.60
CA SER A 209 25.56 -4.51 3.64
C SER A 209 26.30 -4.66 2.33
N ARG A 210 25.67 -5.23 1.33
CA ARG A 210 26.26 -5.41 0.00
C ARG A 210 25.39 -4.76 -1.05
N LEU A 211 25.95 -3.77 -1.71
CA LEU A 211 25.28 -3.06 -2.80
C LEU A 211 25.82 -3.56 -4.13
N GLN A 212 24.92 -3.77 -5.05
CA GLN A 212 25.26 -4.15 -6.42
C GLN A 212 24.85 -3.00 -7.36
N TRP A 213 25.78 -2.59 -8.19
CA TRP A 213 25.65 -1.49 -9.11
C TRP A 213 25.96 -1.91 -10.53
N VAL A 214 25.27 -1.29 -11.48
CA VAL A 214 25.49 -1.43 -12.91
C VAL A 214 25.66 -0.06 -13.53
N HIS A 215 26.68 0.12 -14.37
CA HIS A 215 26.86 1.33 -15.14
C HIS A 215 25.97 1.29 -16.38
N GLY A 216 25.16 2.32 -16.57
CA GLY A 216 24.24 2.40 -17.70
C GLY A 216 22.99 1.52 -17.57
N PRO A 217 22.29 1.15 -18.67
CA PRO A 217 21.03 0.42 -18.63
C PRO A 217 21.19 -1.01 -18.08
N ILE A 218 20.39 -1.39 -17.07
CA ILE A 218 20.44 -2.72 -16.43
C ILE A 218 20.22 -3.87 -17.43
N ARG A 219 19.58 -3.64 -18.56
CA ARG A 219 19.25 -4.68 -19.57
C ARG A 219 20.32 -4.88 -20.64
N SER A 220 21.50 -4.30 -20.50
CA SER A 220 22.60 -4.57 -21.42
C SER A 220 23.19 -5.96 -21.13
N PRO A 221 23.37 -6.84 -22.12
CA PRO A 221 24.04 -8.14 -21.96
C PRO A 221 25.50 -8.02 -21.46
N GLU A 222 26.11 -6.87 -21.64
CA GLU A 222 27.48 -6.55 -21.26
C GLU A 222 27.59 -5.80 -19.93
N ALA A 223 26.49 -5.64 -19.22
CA ALA A 223 26.46 -4.88 -17.97
C ALA A 223 27.33 -5.57 -16.89
N VAL A 224 28.44 -4.95 -16.54
CA VAL A 224 29.31 -5.43 -15.46
C VAL A 224 28.71 -5.00 -14.12
N VAL A 225 28.43 -5.99 -13.27
CA VAL A 225 27.95 -5.75 -11.91
C VAL A 225 29.14 -5.44 -11.01
N THR A 226 29.12 -4.26 -10.39
CA THR A 226 30.07 -3.86 -9.34
C THR A 226 29.43 -4.11 -7.98
N GLU A 227 30.01 -5.00 -7.19
CA GLU A 227 29.57 -5.25 -5.81
C GLU A 227 30.46 -4.51 -4.83
N VAL A 228 29.86 -3.88 -3.82
CA VAL A 228 30.58 -3.16 -2.76
C VAL A 228 29.96 -3.45 -1.40
N ALA A 229 30.81 -3.77 -0.42
CA ALA A 229 30.42 -3.88 0.98
C ALA A 229 30.48 -2.49 1.65
N VAL A 230 29.33 -1.96 2.01
CA VAL A 230 29.24 -0.61 2.59
C VAL A 230 29.26 -0.65 4.12
N HIS A 231 29.67 0.46 4.72
CA HIS A 231 29.47 0.72 6.13
C HIS A 231 28.12 1.38 6.34
N SER A 232 27.18 0.65 6.98
CA SER A 232 25.83 1.14 7.26
C SER A 232 25.58 1.18 8.78
N PRO A 233 26.02 2.24 9.45
CA PRO A 233 25.81 2.37 10.91
C PRO A 233 24.37 2.64 11.28
N LEU A 234 23.55 3.09 10.34
CA LEU A 234 22.13 3.37 10.50
C LEU A 234 21.32 2.64 9.43
N SER A 235 20.23 2.04 9.83
CA SER A 235 19.26 1.44 8.93
C SER A 235 17.83 1.77 9.39
N MET A 236 16.93 1.93 8.43
CA MET A 236 15.52 2.23 8.66
C MET A 236 14.67 1.36 7.72
N ASP A 237 13.48 1.00 8.13
CA ASP A 237 12.52 0.27 7.30
C ASP A 237 11.70 1.19 6.37
N SER A 238 11.98 2.48 6.38
CA SER A 238 11.23 3.52 5.69
C SER A 238 12.13 4.49 4.95
N SER A 239 11.88 4.72 3.66
CA SER A 239 12.60 5.73 2.87
C SER A 239 12.47 7.13 3.47
N THR A 240 11.34 7.48 4.10
CA THR A 240 11.17 8.78 4.79
C THR A 240 12.17 8.93 5.93
N GLY A 241 12.34 7.88 6.74
CA GLY A 241 13.33 7.89 7.83
C GLY A 241 14.76 8.04 7.30
N ILE A 242 15.10 7.33 6.21
CA ILE A 242 16.43 7.43 5.57
C ILE A 242 16.65 8.84 5.00
N ILE A 243 15.66 9.44 4.35
CA ILE A 243 15.72 10.81 3.83
C ILE A 243 15.98 11.81 4.97
N ASN A 244 15.27 11.67 6.08
CA ASN A 244 15.45 12.54 7.24
C ASN A 244 16.87 12.44 7.83
N LEU A 245 17.45 11.25 7.90
CA LEU A 245 18.83 11.05 8.34
C LEU A 245 19.83 11.65 7.34
N ALA A 246 19.60 11.50 6.03
CA ALA A 246 20.45 12.09 4.99
C ALA A 246 20.40 13.64 5.03
N LEU A 247 19.22 14.24 5.28
CA LEU A 247 19.07 15.68 5.49
C LEU A 247 19.82 16.19 6.72
N GLN A 248 19.97 15.35 7.74
CA GLN A 248 20.77 15.62 8.93
C GLN A 248 22.26 15.25 8.75
N HIS A 249 22.72 15.07 7.53
CA HIS A 249 24.11 14.82 7.16
C HIS A 249 24.69 13.51 7.74
N GLN A 250 23.85 12.49 8.00
CA GLN A 250 24.30 11.25 8.63
C GLN A 250 24.89 10.23 7.64
N GLY A 251 24.84 10.49 6.33
CA GLY A 251 25.38 9.59 5.32
C GLY A 251 24.66 9.66 3.98
N ILE A 252 24.99 8.70 3.12
CA ILE A 252 24.35 8.48 1.83
C ILE A 252 23.16 7.55 2.02
N GLY A 253 21.95 8.06 1.83
CA GLY A 253 20.70 7.30 1.96
C GLY A 253 20.34 6.52 0.69
N LEU A 254 19.95 5.25 0.85
CA LEU A 254 19.44 4.43 -0.25
C LEU A 254 17.92 4.40 -0.17
N VAL A 255 17.24 5.05 -1.12
CA VAL A 255 15.81 5.34 -1.04
C VAL A 255 15.10 5.07 -2.37
N ALA A 256 13.79 4.86 -2.32
CA ALA A 256 12.98 4.84 -3.52
C ALA A 256 12.94 6.22 -4.20
N ASP A 257 13.05 6.24 -5.51
CA ASP A 257 13.15 7.46 -6.33
C ASP A 257 11.99 8.44 -6.10
N PHE A 258 10.75 7.93 -6.08
CA PHE A 258 9.56 8.75 -5.86
C PHE A 258 9.52 9.40 -4.48
N ALA A 259 10.12 8.76 -3.46
CA ALA A 259 10.17 9.30 -2.10
C ALA A 259 11.15 10.49 -1.97
N ALA A 260 12.20 10.52 -2.78
CA ALA A 260 13.21 11.57 -2.76
C ALA A 260 12.87 12.75 -3.69
N GLN A 261 11.84 12.68 -4.51
CA GLN A 261 11.57 13.66 -5.56
C GLN A 261 11.49 15.11 -5.04
N ALA A 262 10.78 15.34 -3.95
CA ALA A 262 10.63 16.69 -3.39
C ALA A 262 11.96 17.27 -2.87
N VAL A 263 12.76 16.48 -2.16
CA VAL A 263 14.04 16.91 -1.59
C VAL A 263 15.14 17.04 -2.64
N LEU A 264 15.07 16.28 -3.74
CA LEU A 264 15.94 16.44 -4.91
C LEU A 264 15.58 17.72 -5.67
N SER A 265 14.28 17.97 -5.92
CA SER A 265 13.81 19.17 -6.64
C SER A 265 14.14 20.45 -5.88
N SER A 266 14.15 20.43 -4.55
CA SER A 266 14.55 21.58 -3.73
C SER A 266 16.08 21.76 -3.60
N GLY A 267 16.88 20.78 -4.03
CA GLY A 267 18.34 20.76 -3.82
C GLY A 267 18.77 20.47 -2.37
N ALA A 268 17.82 20.11 -1.47
CA ALA A 268 18.15 19.75 -0.08
C ALA A 268 18.96 18.44 -0.02
N LEU A 269 18.66 17.50 -0.91
CA LEU A 269 19.51 16.35 -1.21
C LEU A 269 19.90 16.37 -2.69
N VAL A 270 21.00 15.71 -3.01
CA VAL A 270 21.45 15.47 -4.39
C VAL A 270 21.63 13.99 -4.60
N GLN A 271 21.41 13.53 -5.84
CA GLN A 271 21.68 12.14 -6.19
C GLN A 271 23.18 11.88 -6.26
N VAL A 272 23.60 10.80 -5.64
CA VAL A 272 24.98 10.30 -5.67
C VAL A 272 25.06 9.18 -6.72
N LEU A 273 26.12 9.15 -7.50
CA LEU A 273 26.33 8.16 -8.56
C LEU A 273 25.18 8.12 -9.60
N PRO A 274 24.80 9.25 -10.22
CA PRO A 274 23.62 9.31 -11.09
C PRO A 274 23.72 8.42 -12.34
N ASP A 275 24.94 8.13 -12.80
CA ASP A 275 25.20 7.27 -13.97
C ASP A 275 25.17 5.78 -13.63
N TRP A 276 25.01 5.45 -12.36
CA TRP A 276 24.98 4.09 -11.85
C TRP A 276 23.59 3.71 -11.38
N GLN A 277 23.18 2.47 -11.63
CA GLN A 277 21.90 1.94 -11.19
C GLN A 277 22.09 0.84 -10.16
N LEU A 278 21.34 0.90 -9.09
CA LEU A 278 21.29 -0.15 -8.08
C LEU A 278 20.56 -1.39 -8.63
N THR A 279 21.11 -2.56 -8.32
CA THR A 279 20.55 -3.87 -8.70
C THR A 279 20.59 -4.84 -7.51
N GLY A 280 20.45 -6.15 -7.74
CA GLY A 280 20.37 -7.14 -6.66
C GLY A 280 19.15 -6.92 -5.78
N ASN A 281 19.36 -6.72 -4.49
CA ASN A 281 18.27 -6.47 -3.54
C ASN A 281 17.59 -5.11 -3.76
N TYR A 282 18.33 -4.13 -4.27
CA TYR A 282 17.83 -2.82 -4.68
C TYR A 282 17.44 -2.76 -6.17
N ALA A 283 17.30 -3.90 -6.85
CA ALA A 283 16.83 -3.92 -8.24
C ALA A 283 15.47 -3.22 -8.37
N PRO A 284 15.22 -2.58 -9.52
CA PRO A 284 13.95 -1.92 -9.79
C PRO A 284 12.77 -2.85 -9.53
N ARG A 285 11.69 -2.29 -9.02
CA ARG A 285 10.41 -2.96 -8.82
C ARG A 285 9.33 -2.23 -9.59
N THR A 286 8.23 -2.90 -9.82
CA THR A 286 7.04 -2.28 -10.40
C THR A 286 5.93 -2.23 -9.36
N ALA A 287 5.28 -1.09 -9.23
CA ALA A 287 4.04 -0.97 -8.49
C ALA A 287 2.92 -1.58 -9.34
N TYR A 288 2.26 -2.59 -8.81
CA TYR A 288 1.12 -3.25 -9.43
C TYR A 288 -0.15 -3.01 -8.63
N ALA A 289 -1.25 -2.75 -9.32
CA ALA A 289 -2.59 -2.92 -8.79
C ALA A 289 -2.99 -4.39 -8.96
N LEU A 290 -3.22 -5.08 -7.84
CA LEU A 290 -3.57 -6.49 -7.78
C LEU A 290 -5.01 -6.65 -7.33
N TYR A 291 -5.81 -7.44 -8.04
CA TYR A 291 -7.21 -7.70 -7.72
C TYR A 291 -7.63 -9.10 -8.15
N MET A 292 -8.72 -9.59 -7.57
CA MET A 292 -9.25 -10.90 -7.93
C MET A 292 -9.88 -10.90 -9.33
N PRO A 293 -9.65 -11.95 -10.13
CA PRO A 293 -10.32 -12.09 -11.43
C PRO A 293 -11.83 -12.04 -11.26
N SER A 294 -12.49 -11.19 -12.05
CA SER A 294 -13.94 -11.10 -12.11
C SER A 294 -14.41 -10.99 -13.54
N ARG A 295 -15.55 -11.62 -13.87
CA ARG A 295 -16.19 -11.44 -15.18
C ARG A 295 -16.54 -9.96 -15.47
N HIS A 296 -16.87 -9.22 -14.40
CA HIS A 296 -17.24 -7.81 -14.47
C HIS A 296 -16.53 -7.07 -13.34
N LEU A 297 -15.37 -6.48 -13.66
CA LEU A 297 -14.68 -5.60 -12.72
C LEU A 297 -15.59 -4.39 -12.42
N PRO A 298 -15.93 -4.12 -11.15
CA PRO A 298 -16.78 -2.99 -10.78
C PRO A 298 -16.25 -1.68 -11.36
N LEU A 299 -17.14 -0.84 -11.88
CA LEU A 299 -16.78 0.41 -12.56
C LEU A 299 -15.95 1.34 -11.66
N LYS A 300 -16.29 1.37 -10.36
CA LYS A 300 -15.55 2.11 -9.33
C LYS A 300 -14.06 1.68 -9.25
N VAL A 301 -13.80 0.38 -9.27
CA VAL A 301 -12.44 -0.19 -9.18
C VAL A 301 -11.68 0.06 -10.48
N ARG A 302 -12.35 -0.14 -11.62
CA ARG A 302 -11.78 0.13 -12.93
C ARG A 302 -11.37 1.59 -13.10
N ALA A 303 -12.24 2.54 -12.72
CA ALA A 303 -11.97 3.96 -12.79
C ALA A 303 -10.74 4.37 -11.96
N LEU A 304 -10.61 3.82 -10.74
CA LEU A 304 -9.42 4.04 -9.92
C LEU A 304 -8.16 3.48 -10.58
N ILE A 305 -8.20 2.22 -11.06
CA ILE A 305 -7.04 1.58 -11.69
C ILE A 305 -6.60 2.36 -12.93
N ASP A 306 -7.54 2.70 -13.82
CA ASP A 306 -7.24 3.42 -15.06
C ASP A 306 -6.63 4.80 -14.75
N HIS A 307 -7.16 5.52 -13.76
CA HIS A 307 -6.59 6.78 -13.27
C HIS A 307 -5.15 6.63 -12.76
N LEU A 308 -4.88 5.59 -11.94
CA LEU A 308 -3.54 5.34 -11.41
C LEU A 308 -2.54 4.88 -12.48
N VAL A 309 -2.99 4.10 -13.46
CA VAL A 309 -2.17 3.70 -14.62
C VAL A 309 -1.77 4.93 -15.43
N ASP A 310 -2.71 5.85 -15.69
CA ASP A 310 -2.41 7.07 -16.44
C ASP A 310 -1.47 8.00 -15.67
N ALA A 311 -1.69 8.16 -14.38
CA ALA A 311 -0.81 8.93 -13.49
C ALA A 311 0.63 8.35 -13.41
N GLY A 312 0.78 7.04 -13.55
CA GLY A 312 2.08 6.37 -13.49
C GLY A 312 2.94 6.50 -14.75
N LYS A 313 2.38 7.00 -15.85
CA LYS A 313 3.11 7.26 -17.11
C LYS A 313 3.91 8.55 -17.08
N HIS A 314 3.61 9.41 -16.11
CA HIS A 314 4.23 10.73 -15.90
C HIS A 314 5.05 10.72 -14.61
#